data_c216a1c3b10d241307cb2a1e7ae9f022
#
_entry.id   c216a1c3b10d241307cb2a1e7ae9f022
#
_cell.length_a   1.000
_cell.length_b   1.000
_cell.length_c   1.000
_cell.angle_alpha   90.00
_cell.angle_beta   90.00
_cell.angle_gamma   90.00
#
_symmetry.space_group_name_H-M   'P 1'
#
loop_
_entity.id
_entity.type
_entity.pdbx_description
1 polymer ?
#
loop_
_entity_poly.entity_id
_entity_poly.type
_entity_poly.pdbx_seq_one_letter_code
_entity_poly.pdbx_strand_id
1 'polypeptide(L)'
;MKSVEIKDVSDFIDRISLLDLITEPVIFRGQGVKGNLLPGVARKDPGRDSTEAEKEMLSELRKQGLTKIPSYVDRDNDWDLLVLAQHFGMKTRLLDWTSNALAALWFACHSKGKDNAYVYALDASNVMLKSLKGSPFDQSKTRVIMPNLSNDRIIAQTGCFTAHRFSEKVGRFVALEKNTDVKSKLTEYVIPASKKEEILISLERCGVSARSLYPDLGGLCQFLNWRLDGLE
;
A
#
# COMPACT_ATOMS: atom_id res chain seq x y z
N MET A 1 -1.16 -0.27 -19.08
CA MET A 1 -1.70 0.51 -17.96
C MET A 1 -2.44 1.71 -18.53
N LYS A 2 -3.71 1.91 -18.18
CA LYS A 2 -4.53 3.07 -18.55
C LYS A 2 -4.22 4.21 -17.58
N SER A 3 -4.19 5.46 -18.05
CA SER A 3 -3.99 6.66 -17.22
C SER A 3 -5.17 7.61 -17.42
N VAL A 4 -5.71 8.14 -16.30
CA VAL A 4 -6.91 8.99 -16.27
C VAL A 4 -6.65 10.15 -15.33
N GLU A 5 -6.88 11.39 -15.75
CA GLU A 5 -6.79 12.56 -14.88
C GLU A 5 -8.08 12.72 -14.04
N ILE A 6 -7.92 13.10 -12.78
CA ILE A 6 -8.99 13.28 -11.79
C ILE A 6 -9.09 14.76 -11.42
N LYS A 7 -10.31 15.30 -11.49
CA LYS A 7 -10.60 16.71 -11.20
C LYS A 7 -10.93 16.97 -9.74
N ASP A 8 -11.68 16.07 -9.11
CA ASP A 8 -12.18 16.17 -7.75
C ASP A 8 -12.60 14.78 -7.22
N VAL A 9 -13.12 14.72 -6.00
CA VAL A 9 -13.56 13.47 -5.36
C VAL A 9 -14.74 12.84 -6.08
N SER A 10 -15.67 13.65 -6.62
CA SER A 10 -16.84 13.13 -7.36
C SER A 10 -16.43 12.46 -8.65
N ASP A 11 -15.57 13.12 -9.46
CA ASP A 11 -15.01 12.54 -10.69
C ASP A 11 -14.23 11.24 -10.39
N PHE A 12 -13.50 11.19 -9.25
CA PHE A 12 -12.80 9.96 -8.84
C PHE A 12 -13.79 8.83 -8.54
N ILE A 13 -14.85 9.11 -7.78
CA ILE A 13 -15.90 8.13 -7.46
C ILE A 13 -16.57 7.63 -8.75
N ASP A 14 -16.92 8.52 -9.66
CA ASP A 14 -17.53 8.16 -10.95
C ASP A 14 -16.61 7.25 -11.78
N ARG A 15 -15.29 7.51 -11.77
CA ARG A 15 -14.32 6.67 -12.48
C ARG A 15 -14.15 5.29 -11.88
N ILE A 16 -14.12 5.19 -10.54
CA ILE A 16 -13.97 3.89 -9.87
C ILE A 16 -15.27 3.08 -9.90
N SER A 17 -16.45 3.73 -10.00
CA SER A 17 -17.73 3.03 -10.15
C SER A 17 -17.82 2.18 -11.43
N LEU A 18 -16.98 2.47 -12.42
CA LEU A 18 -16.84 1.66 -13.64
C LEU A 18 -16.04 0.36 -13.40
N LEU A 19 -15.40 0.21 -12.23
CA LEU A 19 -14.72 -1.02 -11.83
C LEU A 19 -15.74 -1.92 -11.13
N ASP A 20 -15.66 -3.22 -11.39
CA ASP A 20 -16.47 -4.19 -10.63
C ASP A 20 -15.84 -4.40 -9.24
N LEU A 21 -16.24 -3.56 -8.27
CA LEU A 21 -15.75 -3.62 -6.89
C LEU A 21 -16.49 -4.66 -6.03
N ILE A 22 -17.58 -5.26 -6.54
CA ILE A 22 -18.44 -6.18 -5.80
C ILE A 22 -18.02 -7.61 -6.05
N THR A 23 -17.83 -7.99 -7.31
CA THR A 23 -17.51 -9.37 -7.69
C THR A 23 -16.01 -9.60 -7.84
N GLU A 24 -15.23 -8.52 -8.10
CA GLU A 24 -13.79 -8.60 -8.32
C GLU A 24 -13.02 -7.79 -7.26
N PRO A 25 -12.02 -8.38 -6.61
CA PRO A 25 -11.22 -7.67 -5.61
C PRO A 25 -10.33 -6.63 -6.29
N VAL A 26 -10.68 -5.36 -6.17
CA VAL A 26 -9.86 -4.22 -6.60
C VAL A 26 -9.21 -3.59 -5.39
N ILE A 27 -7.90 -3.35 -5.48
CA ILE A 27 -7.12 -2.70 -4.43
C ILE A 27 -6.49 -1.41 -4.94
N PHE A 28 -6.31 -0.44 -4.05
CA PHE A 28 -5.86 0.91 -4.37
C PHE A 28 -4.58 1.27 -3.63
N ARG A 29 -3.75 2.10 -4.25
CA ARG A 29 -2.56 2.67 -3.62
C ARG A 29 -2.38 4.12 -4.02
N GLY A 30 -2.31 5.02 -3.03
CA GLY A 30 -1.99 6.43 -3.23
C GLY A 30 -0.51 6.72 -2.99
N GLN A 31 0.10 7.55 -3.82
CA GLN A 31 1.46 8.05 -3.64
C GLN A 31 1.72 9.37 -4.38
N GLY A 32 2.70 10.15 -3.88
CA GLY A 32 3.05 11.47 -4.42
C GLY A 32 4.03 11.45 -5.60
N VAL A 33 4.42 10.26 -6.07
CA VAL A 33 5.38 10.11 -7.18
C VAL A 33 4.84 9.15 -8.23
N LYS A 34 5.21 9.37 -9.49
CA LYS A 34 4.75 8.51 -10.58
C LYS A 34 5.48 7.18 -10.59
N GLY A 35 4.75 6.10 -10.75
CA GLY A 35 5.29 4.75 -10.96
C GLY A 35 6.16 4.25 -9.81
N ASN A 36 7.12 3.39 -10.14
CA ASN A 36 8.04 2.76 -9.20
C ASN A 36 7.33 1.96 -8.10
N LEU A 37 6.32 1.17 -8.52
CA LEU A 37 5.55 0.30 -7.62
C LEU A 37 6.40 -0.90 -7.19
N LEU A 38 7.41 -0.61 -6.38
CA LEU A 38 8.37 -1.54 -5.80
C LEU A 38 8.27 -1.58 -4.27
N PRO A 39 8.48 -2.74 -3.66
CA PRO A 39 8.52 -2.89 -2.20
C PRO A 39 9.77 -2.23 -1.61
N GLY A 40 9.76 -2.02 -0.29
CA GLY A 40 10.82 -1.31 0.43
C GLY A 40 12.23 -1.87 0.20
N VAL A 41 12.38 -3.19 0.13
CA VAL A 41 13.67 -3.86 -0.10
C VAL A 41 14.26 -3.58 -1.49
N ALA A 42 13.42 -3.29 -2.47
CA ALA A 42 13.82 -3.15 -3.88
C ALA A 42 13.89 -1.70 -4.37
N ARG A 43 13.39 -0.70 -3.62
CA ARG A 43 13.29 0.68 -4.11
C ARG A 43 14.64 1.31 -4.43
N LYS A 44 15.66 1.04 -3.61
CA LYS A 44 17.00 1.65 -3.79
C LYS A 44 17.78 0.95 -4.89
N ASP A 45 17.71 -0.38 -4.94
CA ASP A 45 18.41 -1.20 -5.91
C ASP A 45 17.55 -2.44 -6.25
N PRO A 46 16.73 -2.36 -7.29
CA PRO A 46 15.89 -3.49 -7.70
C PRO A 46 16.70 -4.65 -8.30
N GLY A 47 17.96 -4.44 -8.72
CA GLY A 47 18.86 -5.49 -9.24
C GLY A 47 19.49 -6.35 -8.15
N ARG A 48 19.46 -5.91 -6.90
CA ARG A 48 19.98 -6.69 -5.77
C ARG A 48 18.95 -7.71 -5.30
N ASP A 49 19.32 -8.97 -5.28
CA ASP A 49 18.53 -9.98 -4.57
C ASP A 49 18.70 -9.80 -3.05
N SER A 50 17.64 -9.34 -2.40
CA SER A 50 17.59 -9.12 -0.96
C SER A 50 16.93 -10.28 -0.20
N THR A 51 16.63 -11.41 -0.86
CA THR A 51 15.83 -12.48 -0.28
C THR A 51 16.47 -13.06 0.99
N GLU A 52 17.76 -13.41 0.96
CA GLU A 52 18.42 -13.95 2.15
C GLU A 52 18.59 -12.90 3.26
N ALA A 53 18.95 -11.67 2.91
CA ALA A 53 19.03 -10.58 3.90
C ALA A 53 17.67 -10.31 4.57
N GLU A 54 16.57 -10.42 3.83
CA GLU A 54 15.21 -10.26 4.38
C GLU A 54 14.84 -11.42 5.33
N LYS A 55 15.21 -12.67 4.99
CA LYS A 55 15.05 -13.82 5.88
C LYS A 55 15.87 -13.66 7.18
N GLU A 56 17.11 -13.19 7.07
CA GLU A 56 17.95 -12.90 8.24
C GLU A 56 17.32 -11.83 9.13
N MET A 57 16.88 -10.70 8.55
CA MET A 57 16.19 -9.64 9.29
C MET A 57 14.94 -10.18 10.02
N LEU A 58 14.17 -11.05 9.37
CA LEU A 58 12.96 -11.64 9.95
C LEU A 58 13.32 -12.59 11.10
N SER A 59 14.39 -13.39 10.94
CA SER A 59 14.93 -14.24 11.99
C SER A 59 15.39 -13.43 13.21
N GLU A 60 16.09 -12.33 12.99
CA GLU A 60 16.52 -11.42 14.07
C GLU A 60 15.33 -10.75 14.76
N LEU A 61 14.31 -10.29 13.99
CA LEU A 61 13.08 -9.76 14.56
C LEU A 61 12.40 -10.80 15.45
N ARG A 62 12.33 -12.07 15.05
CA ARG A 62 11.75 -13.16 15.82
C ARG A 62 12.50 -13.38 17.14
N LYS A 63 13.84 -13.38 17.13
CA LYS A 63 14.69 -13.58 18.31
C LYS A 63 14.64 -12.39 19.26
N GLN A 64 14.91 -11.18 18.75
CA GLN A 64 15.07 -9.97 19.56
C GLN A 64 13.72 -9.33 19.93
N GLY A 65 12.69 -9.59 19.13
CA GLY A 65 11.33 -9.08 19.33
C GLY A 65 10.47 -9.90 20.29
N LEU A 66 10.98 -10.96 20.91
CA LEU A 66 10.20 -11.95 21.65
C LEU A 66 9.21 -11.35 22.66
N THR A 67 9.63 -10.32 23.39
CA THR A 67 8.80 -9.60 24.38
C THR A 67 8.02 -8.42 23.83
N LYS A 68 8.25 -8.05 22.56
CA LYS A 68 7.67 -6.88 21.89
C LYS A 68 6.64 -7.25 20.82
N ILE A 69 6.74 -8.47 20.28
CA ILE A 69 5.78 -8.98 19.30
C ILE A 69 4.47 -9.29 20.04
N PRO A 70 3.35 -8.68 19.63
CA PRO A 70 2.06 -8.91 20.26
C PRO A 70 1.65 -10.39 20.22
N SER A 71 0.95 -10.84 21.23
CA SER A 71 0.53 -12.26 21.38
C SER A 71 -0.46 -12.74 20.30
N TYR A 72 -1.14 -11.82 19.63
CA TYR A 72 -2.05 -12.15 18.53
C TYR A 72 -1.34 -12.40 17.20
N VAL A 73 -0.02 -12.18 17.11
CA VAL A 73 0.79 -12.43 15.92
C VAL A 73 1.36 -13.84 16.01
N ASP A 74 1.10 -14.66 15.00
CA ASP A 74 1.73 -15.97 14.89
C ASP A 74 3.22 -15.81 14.52
N ARG A 75 4.08 -16.07 15.49
CA ARG A 75 5.54 -15.91 15.33
C ARG A 75 6.17 -16.96 14.42
N ASP A 76 5.49 -18.08 14.23
CA ASP A 76 5.96 -19.16 13.37
C ASP A 76 5.50 -18.96 11.91
N ASN A 77 4.59 -18.01 11.68
CA ASN A 77 4.13 -17.64 10.36
C ASN A 77 4.93 -16.43 9.83
N ASP A 78 5.78 -16.65 8.83
CA ASP A 78 6.59 -15.60 8.22
C ASP A 78 5.74 -14.48 7.55
N TRP A 79 4.52 -14.78 7.09
CA TRP A 79 3.62 -13.76 6.56
C TRP A 79 3.17 -12.77 7.63
N ASP A 80 2.75 -13.27 8.80
CA ASP A 80 2.30 -12.42 9.89
C ASP A 80 3.46 -11.57 10.42
N LEU A 81 4.67 -12.13 10.49
CA LEU A 81 5.87 -11.40 10.89
C LEU A 81 6.27 -10.34 9.85
N LEU A 82 6.16 -10.62 8.54
CA LEU A 82 6.46 -9.63 7.50
C LEU A 82 5.47 -8.47 7.55
N VAL A 83 4.18 -8.74 7.74
CA VAL A 83 3.15 -7.69 7.89
C VAL A 83 3.43 -6.83 9.12
N LEU A 84 3.75 -7.45 10.26
CA LEU A 84 4.13 -6.74 11.48
C LEU A 84 5.38 -5.88 11.25
N ALA A 85 6.42 -6.47 10.67
CA ALA A 85 7.68 -5.80 10.38
C ALA A 85 7.50 -4.58 9.45
N GLN A 86 6.70 -4.73 8.40
CA GLN A 86 6.33 -3.64 7.48
C GLN A 86 5.64 -2.51 8.23
N HIS A 87 4.68 -2.83 9.10
CA HIS A 87 3.95 -1.85 9.91
C HIS A 87 4.89 -1.01 10.78
N PHE A 88 5.94 -1.60 11.34
CA PHE A 88 6.96 -0.91 12.15
C PHE A 88 8.14 -0.37 11.32
N GLY A 89 8.02 -0.31 9.99
CA GLY A 89 8.98 0.36 9.11
C GLY A 89 10.17 -0.48 8.66
N MET A 90 10.20 -1.79 8.95
CA MET A 90 11.20 -2.68 8.36
C MET A 90 10.97 -2.74 6.85
N LYS A 91 12.05 -2.71 6.07
CA LYS A 91 11.97 -2.88 4.62
C LYS A 91 11.68 -4.35 4.32
N THR A 92 10.55 -4.60 3.68
CA THR A 92 10.13 -5.95 3.29
C THR A 92 9.82 -6.02 1.80
N ARG A 93 9.54 -7.22 1.30
CA ARG A 93 9.02 -7.48 -0.05
C ARG A 93 7.55 -7.12 -0.23
N LEU A 94 6.91 -6.61 0.80
CA LEU A 94 5.53 -6.16 0.74
C LEU A 94 5.46 -4.72 0.23
N LEU A 95 4.43 -4.43 -0.56
CA LEU A 95 4.03 -3.09 -0.94
C LEU A 95 2.60 -2.87 -0.47
N ASP A 96 2.37 -1.76 0.24
CA ASP A 96 1.07 -1.45 0.86
C ASP A 96 0.02 -1.06 -0.18
N TRP A 97 -1.18 -1.55 0.02
CA TRP A 97 -2.40 -1.23 -0.69
C TRP A 97 -3.56 -1.10 0.31
N THR A 98 -4.69 -0.63 -0.15
CA THR A 98 -5.93 -0.55 0.60
C THR A 98 -7.11 -0.97 -0.28
N SER A 99 -8.14 -1.56 0.30
CA SER A 99 -9.42 -1.76 -0.41
C SER A 99 -10.30 -0.49 -0.39
N ASN A 100 -9.94 0.54 0.40
CA ASN A 100 -10.64 1.81 0.45
C ASN A 100 -10.05 2.82 -0.54
N ALA A 101 -10.77 3.08 -1.64
CA ALA A 101 -10.32 4.00 -2.69
C ALA A 101 -10.10 5.43 -2.18
N LEU A 102 -10.94 5.92 -1.25
CA LEU A 102 -10.81 7.26 -0.69
C LEU A 102 -9.60 7.38 0.24
N ALA A 103 -9.26 6.31 0.97
CA ALA A 103 -8.01 6.25 1.73
C ALA A 103 -6.79 6.36 0.80
N ALA A 104 -6.79 5.65 -0.33
CA ALA A 104 -5.72 5.77 -1.32
C ALA A 104 -5.63 7.19 -1.91
N LEU A 105 -6.77 7.84 -2.20
CA LEU A 105 -6.82 9.21 -2.69
C LEU A 105 -6.24 10.18 -1.64
N TRP A 106 -6.57 9.98 -0.36
CA TRP A 106 -5.99 10.75 0.73
C TRP A 106 -4.47 10.59 0.80
N PHE A 107 -3.94 9.35 0.76
CA PHE A 107 -2.49 9.10 0.77
C PHE A 107 -1.78 9.76 -0.41
N ALA A 108 -2.40 9.78 -1.59
CA ALA A 108 -1.86 10.46 -2.75
C ALA A 108 -1.75 11.98 -2.51
N CYS A 109 -2.84 12.61 -2.08
CA CYS A 109 -2.95 14.07 -1.92
C CYS A 109 -2.17 14.58 -0.69
N HIS A 110 -2.12 13.80 0.40
CA HIS A 110 -1.38 14.16 1.63
C HIS A 110 0.14 14.14 1.45
N SER A 111 0.63 13.55 0.36
CA SER A 111 2.05 13.55 0.05
C SER A 111 2.60 14.97 -0.09
N LYS A 112 3.71 15.26 0.62
CA LYS A 112 4.40 16.55 0.51
C LYS A 112 5.00 16.69 -0.89
N GLY A 113 4.89 17.86 -1.50
CA GLY A 113 5.47 18.20 -2.79
C GLY A 113 4.52 18.96 -3.70
N LYS A 114 5.11 19.68 -4.67
CA LYS A 114 4.40 20.51 -5.66
C LYS A 114 4.02 19.73 -6.93
N ASP A 115 4.36 18.43 -6.98
CA ASP A 115 4.10 17.58 -8.14
C ASP A 115 2.72 16.94 -8.06
N ASN A 116 2.28 16.41 -9.21
CA ASN A 116 1.07 15.61 -9.29
C ASN A 116 1.13 14.41 -8.33
N ALA A 117 -0.02 13.99 -7.85
CA ALA A 117 -0.17 12.76 -7.08
C ALA A 117 -0.82 11.66 -7.93
N TYR A 118 -0.73 10.42 -7.46
CA TYR A 118 -1.16 9.25 -8.23
C TYR A 118 -1.90 8.27 -7.34
N VAL A 119 -3.05 7.78 -7.82
CA VAL A 119 -3.71 6.60 -7.27
C VAL A 119 -3.64 5.49 -8.30
N TYR A 120 -3.19 4.33 -7.87
CA TYR A 120 -3.18 3.11 -8.67
C TYR A 120 -4.31 2.21 -8.21
N ALA A 121 -5.10 1.70 -9.16
CA ALA A 121 -6.08 0.64 -8.92
C ALA A 121 -5.60 -0.64 -9.60
N LEU A 122 -5.59 -1.73 -8.88
CA LEU A 122 -5.21 -3.06 -9.36
C LEU A 122 -6.40 -4.01 -9.21
N ASP A 123 -6.89 -4.54 -10.35
CA ASP A 123 -7.74 -5.72 -10.34
C ASP A 123 -6.90 -6.93 -9.88
N ALA A 124 -7.23 -7.45 -8.70
CA ALA A 124 -6.49 -8.50 -8.01
C ALA A 124 -7.06 -9.91 -8.24
N SER A 125 -8.13 -10.08 -9.02
CA SER A 125 -8.90 -11.32 -9.19
C SER A 125 -8.04 -12.56 -9.46
N ASN A 126 -6.99 -12.44 -10.29
CA ASN A 126 -6.13 -13.56 -10.67
C ASN A 126 -4.78 -13.63 -9.94
N VAL A 127 -4.54 -12.70 -9.01
CA VAL A 127 -3.26 -12.60 -8.28
C VAL A 127 -3.43 -12.70 -6.76
N MET A 128 -4.66 -12.84 -6.28
CA MET A 128 -4.94 -13.11 -4.87
C MET A 128 -4.31 -14.42 -4.41
N LEU A 129 -3.64 -14.39 -3.27
CA LEU A 129 -3.20 -15.58 -2.57
C LEU A 129 -4.35 -16.10 -1.68
N LYS A 130 -4.80 -17.33 -1.95
CA LYS A 130 -5.95 -17.93 -1.25
C LYS A 130 -5.64 -18.35 0.19
N SER A 131 -4.36 -18.52 0.54
CA SER A 131 -3.93 -18.95 1.87
C SER A 131 -2.52 -18.42 2.15
N LEU A 132 -2.31 -17.93 3.37
CA LEU A 132 -1.00 -17.50 3.89
C LEU A 132 -0.21 -18.68 4.51
N LYS A 133 -0.36 -19.88 3.95
CA LYS A 133 0.45 -21.05 4.29
C LYS A 133 1.73 -21.07 3.46
N GLY A 134 2.79 -21.63 4.03
CA GLY A 134 4.11 -21.68 3.40
C GLY A 134 4.86 -20.35 3.48
N SER A 135 6.01 -20.30 2.83
CA SER A 135 6.91 -19.16 2.92
C SER A 135 6.56 -18.03 1.94
N PRO A 136 6.60 -16.76 2.36
CA PRO A 136 6.51 -15.61 1.44
C PRO A 136 7.67 -15.56 0.45
N PHE A 137 8.78 -16.22 0.75
CA PHE A 137 10.00 -16.23 -0.06
C PHE A 137 9.94 -17.22 -1.24
N ASP A 138 9.03 -18.22 -1.19
CA ASP A 138 8.88 -19.27 -2.19
C ASP A 138 7.83 -18.94 -3.26
N GLN A 139 7.37 -17.70 -3.32
CA GLN A 139 6.35 -17.30 -4.28
C GLN A 139 6.91 -17.24 -5.71
N SER A 140 6.31 -17.98 -6.63
CA SER A 140 6.70 -18.00 -8.04
C SER A 140 6.28 -16.75 -8.83
N LYS A 141 5.32 -15.95 -8.29
CA LYS A 141 4.75 -14.73 -8.90
C LYS A 141 4.51 -13.69 -7.82
N THR A 142 4.36 -12.44 -8.22
CA THR A 142 3.79 -11.41 -7.35
C THR A 142 2.34 -11.77 -6.99
N ARG A 143 2.01 -11.71 -5.70
CA ARG A 143 0.70 -12.07 -5.16
C ARG A 143 0.11 -10.92 -4.35
N VAL A 144 -1.20 -10.76 -4.40
CA VAL A 144 -1.94 -9.94 -3.45
C VAL A 144 -2.30 -10.78 -2.24
N ILE A 145 -2.04 -10.24 -1.06
CA ILE A 145 -2.39 -10.87 0.23
C ILE A 145 -3.29 -9.97 1.05
N MET A 146 -4.27 -10.59 1.69
CA MET A 146 -5.06 -9.98 2.75
C MET A 146 -4.50 -10.48 4.07
N PRO A 147 -3.93 -9.60 4.92
CA PRO A 147 -3.39 -10.02 6.21
C PRO A 147 -4.52 -10.39 7.17
N ASN A 148 -4.20 -11.18 8.20
CA ASN A 148 -5.05 -11.27 9.36
C ASN A 148 -5.12 -9.87 9.98
N LEU A 149 -6.34 -9.30 10.10
CA LEU A 149 -6.57 -7.95 10.61
C LEU A 149 -6.37 -7.94 12.13
N SER A 150 -5.17 -7.66 12.56
CA SER A 150 -4.76 -7.75 13.95
C SER A 150 -4.27 -6.42 14.55
N ASN A 151 -4.25 -5.35 13.75
CA ASN A 151 -3.74 -4.04 14.14
C ASN A 151 -4.73 -2.94 13.74
N ASP A 152 -5.05 -2.04 14.69
CA ASP A 152 -6.03 -0.96 14.50
C ASP A 152 -5.74 -0.11 13.25
N ARG A 153 -4.47 0.13 12.95
CA ARG A 153 -4.07 0.90 11.77
C ARG A 153 -4.33 0.14 10.46
N ILE A 154 -4.06 -1.16 10.42
CA ILE A 154 -4.36 -2.00 9.25
C ILE A 154 -5.87 -2.05 9.05
N ILE A 155 -6.65 -2.17 10.14
CA ILE A 155 -8.11 -2.15 10.11
C ILE A 155 -8.62 -0.80 9.59
N ALA A 156 -8.17 0.31 10.17
CA ALA A 156 -8.62 1.65 9.79
C ALA A 156 -8.30 1.99 8.32
N GLN A 157 -7.17 1.50 7.83
CA GLN A 157 -6.73 1.68 6.45
C GLN A 157 -7.26 0.61 5.50
N THR A 158 -7.99 -0.40 5.99
CA THR A 158 -8.38 -1.61 5.21
C THR A 158 -7.22 -2.16 4.39
N GLY A 159 -6.07 -2.30 5.08
CA GLY A 159 -4.76 -2.55 4.48
C GLY A 159 -4.63 -3.95 3.89
N CYS A 160 -4.02 -4.02 2.73
CA CYS A 160 -3.60 -5.25 2.08
C CYS A 160 -2.24 -5.03 1.41
N PHE A 161 -1.65 -6.07 0.84
CA PHE A 161 -0.30 -5.97 0.30
C PHE A 161 -0.15 -6.70 -1.02
N THR A 162 0.78 -6.23 -1.87
CA THR A 162 1.38 -7.10 -2.88
C THR A 162 2.71 -7.62 -2.35
N ALA A 163 2.88 -8.94 -2.37
CA ALA A 163 4.14 -9.61 -2.05
C ALA A 163 4.95 -9.81 -3.33
N HIS A 164 6.12 -9.20 -3.40
CA HIS A 164 6.99 -9.22 -4.56
C HIS A 164 8.05 -10.31 -4.43
N ARG A 165 8.61 -10.73 -5.56
CA ARG A 165 9.75 -11.63 -5.60
C ARG A 165 10.90 -11.05 -6.42
N PHE A 166 12.10 -11.48 -6.13
CA PHE A 166 13.20 -11.33 -7.07
C PHE A 166 12.98 -12.27 -8.25
N SER A 167 13.14 -11.79 -9.46
CA SER A 167 13.01 -12.60 -10.67
C SER A 167 14.39 -13.00 -11.18
N GLU A 168 14.81 -14.22 -10.95
CA GLU A 168 16.09 -14.76 -11.47
C GLU A 168 16.18 -14.62 -12.98
N LYS A 169 15.08 -14.88 -13.71
CA LYS A 169 15.01 -14.74 -15.16
C LYS A 169 15.36 -13.33 -15.66
N VAL A 170 14.99 -12.30 -14.90
CA VAL A 170 15.20 -10.88 -15.26
C VAL A 170 16.36 -10.27 -14.48
N GLY A 171 16.86 -10.95 -13.43
CA GLY A 171 17.92 -10.48 -12.55
C GLY A 171 17.50 -9.29 -11.67
N ARG A 172 16.19 -9.17 -11.33
CA ARG A 172 15.71 -8.03 -10.53
C ARG A 172 14.30 -8.22 -9.97
N PHE A 173 13.95 -7.41 -8.98
CA PHE A 173 12.55 -7.13 -8.66
C PHE A 173 11.92 -6.30 -9.78
N VAL A 174 10.72 -6.70 -10.22
CA VAL A 174 10.01 -6.02 -11.31
C VAL A 174 8.90 -5.15 -10.72
N ALA A 175 8.93 -3.85 -10.99
CA ALA A 175 7.88 -2.93 -10.59
C ALA A 175 6.53 -3.33 -11.24
N LEU A 176 5.40 -3.16 -10.53
CA LEU A 176 4.11 -3.67 -11.00
C LEU A 176 3.70 -3.08 -12.35
N GLU A 177 3.97 -1.80 -12.58
CA GLU A 177 3.69 -1.13 -13.85
C GLU A 177 4.52 -1.66 -15.03
N LYS A 178 5.55 -2.48 -14.75
CA LYS A 178 6.40 -3.16 -15.74
C LYS A 178 6.20 -4.68 -15.73
N ASN A 179 5.49 -5.22 -14.74
CA ASN A 179 5.26 -6.65 -14.59
C ASN A 179 4.16 -7.10 -15.56
N THR A 180 4.50 -8.01 -16.47
CA THR A 180 3.59 -8.53 -17.52
C THR A 180 2.34 -9.20 -16.96
N ASP A 181 2.42 -9.81 -15.78
CA ASP A 181 1.31 -10.54 -15.15
C ASP A 181 0.23 -9.62 -14.61
N VAL A 182 0.57 -8.37 -14.28
CA VAL A 182 -0.34 -7.43 -13.59
C VAL A 182 -0.52 -6.09 -14.32
N LYS A 183 0.40 -5.70 -15.20
CA LYS A 183 0.39 -4.40 -15.88
C LYS A 183 -0.92 -4.09 -16.61
N SER A 184 -1.54 -5.06 -17.26
CA SER A 184 -2.80 -4.90 -17.98
C SER A 184 -4.00 -4.64 -17.08
N LYS A 185 -3.89 -5.04 -15.81
CA LYS A 185 -4.91 -4.92 -14.76
C LYS A 185 -4.73 -3.68 -13.89
N LEU A 186 -3.70 -2.88 -14.17
CA LEU A 186 -3.36 -1.67 -13.42
C LEU A 186 -3.90 -0.44 -14.13
N THR A 187 -4.65 0.38 -13.41
CA THR A 187 -5.11 1.71 -13.85
C THR A 187 -4.44 2.78 -12.99
N GLU A 188 -3.95 3.84 -13.61
CA GLU A 188 -3.36 5.01 -12.97
C GLU A 188 -4.36 6.18 -13.02
N TYR A 189 -4.66 6.76 -11.87
CA TYR A 189 -5.39 8.02 -11.74
C TYR A 189 -4.40 9.11 -11.36
N VAL A 190 -4.36 10.18 -12.15
CA VAL A 190 -3.45 11.32 -11.97
C VAL A 190 -4.22 12.46 -11.32
N ILE A 191 -3.73 12.94 -10.19
CA ILE A 191 -4.27 14.08 -9.47
C ILE A 191 -3.34 15.26 -9.71
N PRO A 192 -3.77 16.32 -10.41
CA PRO A 192 -2.99 17.53 -10.57
C PRO A 192 -2.60 18.13 -9.23
N ALA A 193 -1.38 18.66 -9.14
CA ALA A 193 -0.87 19.26 -7.90
C ALA A 193 -1.79 20.35 -7.35
N SER A 194 -2.38 21.16 -8.24
CA SER A 194 -3.33 22.24 -7.89
C SER A 194 -4.66 21.74 -7.29
N LYS A 195 -4.97 20.45 -7.41
CA LYS A 195 -6.23 19.86 -6.91
C LYS A 195 -6.08 19.13 -5.58
N LYS A 196 -4.85 18.92 -5.12
CA LYS A 196 -4.58 18.10 -3.92
C LYS A 196 -5.27 18.67 -2.67
N GLU A 197 -5.19 19.96 -2.45
CA GLU A 197 -5.76 20.61 -1.27
C GLU A 197 -7.30 20.57 -1.28
N GLU A 198 -7.92 20.93 -2.40
CA GLU A 198 -9.38 20.85 -2.59
C GLU A 198 -9.91 19.43 -2.34
N ILE A 199 -9.18 18.43 -2.82
CA ILE A 199 -9.51 17.01 -2.62
C ILE A 199 -9.37 16.64 -1.14
N LEU A 200 -8.32 17.07 -0.43
CA LEU A 200 -8.14 16.79 1.00
C LEU A 200 -9.28 17.38 1.85
N ILE A 201 -9.71 18.61 1.55
CA ILE A 201 -10.85 19.27 2.21
C ILE A 201 -12.14 18.47 1.96
N SER A 202 -12.36 18.01 0.73
CA SER A 202 -13.52 17.22 0.37
C SER A 202 -13.52 15.83 1.04
N LEU A 203 -12.36 15.19 1.15
CA LEU A 203 -12.18 13.92 1.84
C LEU A 203 -12.46 14.06 3.35
N GLU A 204 -12.02 15.15 4.00
CA GLU A 204 -12.34 15.40 5.40
C GLU A 204 -13.85 15.51 5.62
N ARG A 205 -14.59 16.19 4.73
CA ARG A 205 -16.06 16.24 4.77
C ARG A 205 -16.69 14.87 4.62
N CYS A 206 -16.02 13.93 3.93
CA CYS A 206 -16.43 12.52 3.82
C CYS A 206 -15.92 11.65 5.00
N GLY A 207 -15.27 12.25 6.02
CA GLY A 207 -14.74 11.53 7.18
C GLY A 207 -13.38 10.84 6.94
N VAL A 208 -12.71 11.12 5.83
CA VAL A 208 -11.39 10.55 5.50
C VAL A 208 -10.30 11.57 5.76
N SER A 209 -9.52 11.37 6.81
CA SER A 209 -8.45 12.27 7.24
C SER A 209 -7.37 11.52 8.02
N ALA A 210 -6.31 12.22 8.45
CA ALA A 210 -5.26 11.62 9.26
C ALA A 210 -5.81 10.93 10.52
N ARG A 211 -6.78 11.53 11.22
CA ARG A 211 -7.37 10.97 12.45
C ARG A 211 -8.15 9.67 12.21
N SER A 212 -8.79 9.50 11.05
CA SER A 212 -9.54 8.27 10.73
C SER A 212 -8.64 7.16 10.18
N LEU A 213 -7.54 7.53 9.48
CA LEU A 213 -6.60 6.58 8.89
C LEU A 213 -5.47 6.15 9.85
N TYR A 214 -5.17 6.98 10.84
CA TYR A 214 -4.23 6.71 11.92
C TYR A 214 -4.98 6.83 13.25
N PRO A 215 -5.59 5.74 13.76
CA PRO A 215 -6.46 5.78 14.93
C PRO A 215 -5.64 5.82 16.24
N ASP A 216 -4.68 6.72 16.29
CA ASP A 216 -3.79 6.96 17.42
C ASP A 216 -3.64 8.47 17.67
N LEU A 217 -2.95 8.84 18.75
CA LEU A 217 -2.69 10.24 19.09
C LEU A 217 -1.88 10.96 18.00
N GLY A 218 -1.00 10.24 17.31
CA GLY A 218 -0.21 10.78 16.21
C GLY A 218 -1.09 11.23 15.03
N GLY A 219 -2.07 10.40 14.66
CA GLY A 219 -3.04 10.74 13.62
C GLY A 219 -3.93 11.93 14.00
N LEU A 220 -4.35 12.01 15.26
CA LEU A 220 -5.09 13.17 15.75
C LEU A 220 -4.24 14.45 15.69
N CYS A 221 -2.99 14.41 16.13
CA CYS A 221 -2.09 15.56 16.07
C CYS A 221 -1.81 16.03 14.64
N GLN A 222 -1.60 15.08 13.71
CA GLN A 222 -1.44 15.40 12.28
C GLN A 222 -2.68 16.12 11.73
N PHE A 223 -3.86 15.65 12.07
CA PHE A 223 -5.12 16.27 11.66
C PHE A 223 -5.28 17.69 12.22
N LEU A 224 -4.95 17.90 13.50
CA LEU A 224 -5.03 19.23 14.14
C LEU A 224 -4.04 20.22 13.52
N ASN A 225 -2.82 19.78 13.22
CA ASN A 225 -1.82 20.62 12.53
C ASN A 225 -2.29 21.00 11.12
N TRP A 226 -2.82 20.05 10.35
CA TRP A 226 -3.34 20.33 9.02
C TRP A 226 -4.50 21.34 9.05
N ARG A 227 -5.37 21.27 10.07
CA ARG A 227 -6.44 22.25 10.26
C ARG A 227 -5.91 23.64 10.62
N LEU A 228 -4.86 23.73 11.41
CA LEU A 228 -4.21 24.98 11.78
C LEU A 228 -3.61 25.66 10.54
N ASP A 229 -2.85 24.89 9.73
CA ASP A 229 -2.23 25.40 8.50
C ASP A 229 -3.26 25.93 7.48
N GLY A 230 -4.47 25.38 7.47
CA GLY A 230 -5.58 25.83 6.60
C GLY A 230 -6.36 27.04 7.13
N LEU A 231 -6.00 27.57 8.30
CA LEU A 231 -6.58 28.80 8.88
C LEU A 231 -5.72 30.05 8.64
N GLU A 232 -4.48 29.88 8.15
CA GLU A 232 -3.57 30.95 7.72
C GLU A 232 -3.77 31.26 6.22
#